data_cc07584f659c085e82f05a790352a0dd
#
_entry.id   cc07584f659c085e82f05a790352a0dd
#
_cell.length_a   1.000
_cell.length_b   1.000
_cell.length_c   1.000
_cell.angle_alpha   90.00
_cell.angle_beta   90.00
_cell.angle_gamma   90.00
#
_symmetry.space_group_name_H-M   'P 1'
#
loop_
_entity.id
_entity.type
_entity.pdbx_description
1 polymer ?
#
loop_
_entity_poly.entity_id
_entity_poly.type
_entity_poly.pdbx_seq_one_letter_code
_entity_poly.pdbx_strand_id
1 'polypeptide(L)'
;QFPVFDEIEMVSRRNEIDILVTKRDVITVHYEGLQALEEAKRSFSRPSVLKEAFRSQMHLTYFILKKLIEFSQRQLDHIDEKVEAVAKKLFKNHEKEVLREISYLKRDLSEYRIIVRSQEHFIKSLLEAGVKFWGTESRVYLHDVLGDYIKLANQLEDYREAVSDFEDTNNQLMNIKTIEVAKTFTILSFMTFPFVLLAAIFSMNTRDTPLVSEAHGFWIILAIMVSGMLGM
;
A
#
# COMPACT_ATOMS: atom_id res chain seq x y z
N GLN A 1 14.64 7.54 15.46
CA GLN A 1 14.44 6.29 14.71
C GLN A 1 14.30 6.62 13.23
N PHE A 2 14.80 5.75 12.35
CA PHE A 2 14.77 5.90 10.90
C PHE A 2 14.29 4.61 10.24
N PRO A 3 13.53 4.71 9.14
CA PRO A 3 13.16 3.53 8.39
C PRO A 3 14.35 3.04 7.57
N VAL A 4 14.61 1.75 7.63
CA VAL A 4 15.55 1.04 6.75
C VAL A 4 14.79 -0.11 6.14
N PHE A 5 14.75 -0.16 4.81
CA PHE A 5 14.08 -1.23 4.10
C PHE A 5 14.94 -2.50 4.14
N ASP A 6 14.38 -3.58 4.65
CA ASP A 6 14.98 -4.91 4.63
C ASP A 6 14.59 -5.61 3.32
N GLU A 7 15.54 -5.78 2.42
CA GLU A 7 15.31 -6.41 1.11
C GLU A 7 14.94 -7.90 1.22
N ILE A 8 15.31 -8.56 2.31
CA ILE A 8 15.05 -9.99 2.52
C ILE A 8 13.61 -10.18 3.01
N GLU A 9 13.21 -9.42 4.03
CA GLU A 9 11.87 -9.51 4.60
C GLU A 9 10.85 -8.61 3.88
N MET A 10 11.31 -7.77 2.95
CA MET A 10 10.49 -6.80 2.21
C MET A 10 9.68 -5.87 3.12
N VAL A 11 10.24 -5.50 4.27
CA VAL A 11 9.60 -4.68 5.32
C VAL A 11 10.54 -3.58 5.77
N SER A 12 9.98 -2.42 6.12
CA SER A 12 10.74 -1.35 6.76
C SER A 12 11.00 -1.68 8.23
N ARG A 13 12.28 -1.74 8.62
CA ARG A 13 12.70 -1.87 10.02
C ARG A 13 13.05 -0.53 10.62
N ARG A 14 13.00 -0.44 11.94
CA ARG A 14 13.37 0.77 12.69
C ARG A 14 14.83 0.69 13.06
N ASN A 15 15.61 1.64 12.59
CA ASN A 15 16.96 1.89 13.08
C ASN A 15 17.00 3.13 13.96
N GLU A 16 17.85 3.09 14.98
CA GLU A 16 17.97 4.14 15.98
C GLU A 16 19.35 4.79 15.92
N ILE A 17 19.34 6.10 16.05
CA ILE A 17 20.55 6.90 16.20
C ILE A 17 20.32 7.93 17.30
N ASP A 18 21.27 8.02 18.24
CA ASP A 18 21.36 9.07 19.22
C ASP A 18 22.40 10.09 18.78
N ILE A 19 22.05 11.35 18.85
CA ILE A 19 22.95 12.46 18.52
C ILE A 19 23.15 13.31 19.77
N LEU A 20 24.35 13.26 20.32
CA LEU A 20 24.75 14.05 21.47
C LEU A 20 25.55 15.26 20.99
N VAL A 21 25.06 16.44 21.28
CA VAL A 21 25.71 17.69 20.88
C VAL A 21 26.21 18.44 22.10
N THR A 22 27.50 18.74 22.10
CA THR A 22 28.14 19.58 23.10
C THR A 22 28.57 20.93 22.51
N LYS A 23 29.22 21.78 23.29
CA LYS A 23 29.78 23.03 22.76
C LYS A 23 30.97 22.83 21.79
N ARG A 24 31.56 21.64 21.76
CA ARG A 24 32.75 21.33 20.93
C ARG A 24 32.55 20.17 19.98
N ASP A 25 31.73 19.18 20.37
CA ASP A 25 31.66 17.90 19.72
C ASP A 25 30.22 17.53 19.33
N VAL A 26 30.08 16.74 18.28
CA VAL A 26 28.86 16.02 17.92
C VAL A 26 29.20 14.54 17.91
N ILE A 27 28.53 13.77 18.75
CA ILE A 27 28.73 12.35 18.93
C ILE A 27 27.48 11.63 18.44
N THR A 28 27.64 10.67 17.55
CA THR A 28 26.55 9.79 17.07
C THR A 28 26.75 8.40 17.64
N VAL A 29 25.68 7.83 18.20
CA VAL A 29 25.65 6.46 18.72
C VAL A 29 24.57 5.69 17.95
N HIS A 30 24.91 4.54 17.42
CA HIS A 30 23.99 3.65 16.69
C HIS A 30 24.37 2.20 16.93
N TYR A 31 23.40 1.30 16.95
CA TYR A 31 23.59 -0.13 17.24
C TYR A 31 23.97 -0.94 16.01
N GLU A 32 23.49 -0.52 14.84
CA GLU A 32 23.74 -1.17 13.56
C GLU A 32 24.38 -0.20 12.57
N GLY A 33 24.99 -0.74 11.51
CA GLY A 33 25.51 0.09 10.42
C GLY A 33 24.38 0.90 9.78
N LEU A 34 24.47 2.22 9.85
CA LEU A 34 23.49 3.11 9.26
C LEU A 34 24.03 3.69 7.96
N GLN A 35 23.50 3.24 6.82
CA GLN A 35 23.95 3.64 5.49
C GLN A 35 23.95 5.17 5.33
N ALA A 36 22.96 5.87 5.88
CA ALA A 36 22.90 7.33 5.83
C ALA A 36 24.13 8.00 6.48
N LEU A 37 24.65 7.45 7.59
CA LEU A 37 25.85 7.97 8.24
C LEU A 37 27.11 7.64 7.44
N GLU A 38 27.18 6.47 6.84
CA GLU A 38 28.31 6.09 5.97
C GLU A 38 28.37 6.99 4.71
N GLU A 39 27.22 7.31 4.13
CA GLU A 39 27.11 8.28 3.03
C GLU A 39 27.52 9.68 3.48
N ALA A 40 27.10 10.12 4.68
CA ALA A 40 27.53 11.38 5.26
C ALA A 40 29.04 11.42 5.40
N LYS A 41 29.69 10.37 5.97
CA LYS A 41 31.14 10.25 6.08
C LYS A 41 31.84 10.31 4.71
N ARG A 42 31.33 9.59 3.74
CA ARG A 42 31.87 9.61 2.35
C ARG A 42 31.76 11.01 1.74
N SER A 43 30.71 11.76 2.05
CA SER A 43 30.54 13.13 1.56
C SER A 43 31.63 14.08 2.05
N PHE A 44 32.24 13.81 3.21
CA PHE A 44 33.34 14.60 3.74
C PHE A 44 34.67 14.45 2.95
N SER A 45 34.75 13.49 2.03
CA SER A 45 35.87 13.42 1.09
C SER A 45 35.92 14.65 0.14
N ARG A 46 34.81 15.36 0.00
CA ARG A 46 34.74 16.60 -0.76
C ARG A 46 35.10 17.80 0.11
N PRO A 47 36.18 18.56 -0.19
CA PRO A 47 36.66 19.66 0.67
C PRO A 47 35.62 20.76 0.93
N SER A 48 34.77 21.06 -0.04
CA SER A 48 33.70 22.06 0.12
C SER A 48 32.65 21.62 1.17
N VAL A 49 32.22 20.35 1.11
CA VAL A 49 31.25 19.78 2.07
C VAL A 49 31.85 19.71 3.46
N LEU A 50 33.10 19.27 3.57
CA LEU A 50 33.82 19.20 4.83
C LEU A 50 33.90 20.57 5.50
N LYS A 51 34.33 21.58 4.75
CA LYS A 51 34.47 22.94 5.26
C LYS A 51 33.14 23.53 5.75
N GLU A 52 32.07 23.26 5.06
CA GLU A 52 30.73 23.75 5.42
C GLU A 52 30.16 23.00 6.63
N ALA A 53 30.19 21.67 6.60
CA ALA A 53 29.66 20.83 7.68
C ALA A 53 30.41 21.05 9.01
N PHE A 54 31.72 21.18 8.97
CA PHE A 54 32.57 21.38 10.17
C PHE A 54 32.77 22.83 10.54
N ARG A 55 31.99 23.77 10.00
CA ARG A 55 32.02 25.18 10.38
C ARG A 55 31.61 25.39 11.84
N SER A 56 30.64 24.61 12.33
CA SER A 56 30.27 24.57 13.76
C SER A 56 29.50 23.27 14.05
N GLN A 57 29.29 22.95 15.34
CA GLN A 57 28.50 21.81 15.78
C GLN A 57 27.06 21.89 15.22
N MET A 58 26.50 23.08 15.13
CA MET A 58 25.19 23.32 14.54
C MET A 58 25.15 22.90 13.06
N HIS A 59 26.14 23.33 12.27
CA HIS A 59 26.22 22.96 10.85
C HIS A 59 26.43 21.45 10.67
N LEU A 60 27.23 20.82 11.51
CA LEU A 60 27.43 19.39 11.46
C LEU A 60 26.15 18.63 11.82
N THR A 61 25.44 19.06 12.87
CA THR A 61 24.16 18.47 13.26
C THR A 61 23.12 18.64 12.14
N TYR A 62 22.99 19.84 11.58
CA TYR A 62 22.14 20.11 10.43
C TYR A 62 22.46 19.19 9.25
N PHE A 63 23.74 19.05 8.90
CA PHE A 63 24.18 18.19 7.80
C PHE A 63 23.79 16.73 8.03
N ILE A 64 24.00 16.21 9.25
CA ILE A 64 23.61 14.83 9.60
C ILE A 64 22.10 14.66 9.48
N LEU A 65 21.30 15.58 10.04
CA LEU A 65 19.84 15.50 9.96
C LEU A 65 19.33 15.55 8.51
N LYS A 66 19.89 16.43 7.68
CA LYS A 66 19.57 16.48 6.24
C LYS A 66 19.85 15.12 5.58
N LYS A 67 21.01 14.52 5.83
CA LYS A 67 21.36 13.20 5.28
C LYS A 67 20.43 12.09 5.73
N LEU A 68 19.97 12.14 6.97
CA LEU A 68 19.01 11.18 7.50
C LEU A 68 17.62 11.35 6.85
N ILE A 69 17.17 12.59 6.65
CA ILE A 69 15.89 12.85 5.95
C ILE A 69 16.00 12.49 4.46
N GLU A 70 17.09 12.84 3.78
CA GLU A 70 17.35 12.42 2.40
C GLU A 70 17.36 10.89 2.25
N PHE A 71 17.93 10.19 3.22
CA PHE A 71 17.89 8.73 3.24
C PHE A 71 16.45 8.23 3.42
N SER A 72 15.70 8.80 4.37
CA SER A 72 14.29 8.45 4.56
C SER A 72 13.46 8.71 3.29
N GLN A 73 13.73 9.81 2.58
CA GLN A 73 13.06 10.11 1.32
C GLN A 73 13.31 9.00 0.29
N ARG A 74 14.56 8.55 0.10
CA ARG A 74 14.87 7.45 -0.82
C ARG A 74 14.19 6.13 -0.43
N GLN A 75 14.04 5.86 0.87
CA GLN A 75 13.27 4.69 1.32
C GLN A 75 11.78 4.81 0.95
N LEU A 76 11.24 6.03 0.99
CA LEU A 76 9.86 6.30 0.57
C LEU A 76 9.69 6.17 -0.95
N ASP A 77 10.72 6.54 -1.74
CA ASP A 77 10.72 6.38 -3.20
C ASP A 77 10.60 4.90 -3.61
N HIS A 78 11.16 3.96 -2.84
CA HIS A 78 10.95 2.51 -3.07
C HIS A 78 9.51 2.07 -2.81
N ILE A 79 8.82 2.74 -1.89
CA ILE A 79 7.38 2.50 -1.68
C ILE A 79 6.58 3.04 -2.87
N ASP A 80 6.95 4.19 -3.41
CA ASP A 80 6.33 4.78 -4.62
C ASP A 80 6.37 3.81 -5.81
N GLU A 81 7.51 3.20 -6.07
CA GLU A 81 7.67 2.19 -7.14
C GLU A 81 6.67 1.04 -6.97
N LYS A 82 6.44 0.59 -5.73
CA LYS A 82 5.46 -0.45 -5.43
C LYS A 82 4.02 0.03 -5.60
N VAL A 83 3.72 1.27 -5.18
CA VAL A 83 2.40 1.91 -5.36
C VAL A 83 2.07 2.01 -6.85
N GLU A 84 3.02 2.48 -7.67
CA GLU A 84 2.84 2.51 -9.13
C GLU A 84 2.65 1.11 -9.75
N ALA A 85 3.38 0.11 -9.26
CA ALA A 85 3.25 -1.26 -9.76
C ALA A 85 1.84 -1.82 -9.50
N VAL A 86 1.28 -1.56 -8.31
CA VAL A 86 -0.10 -1.92 -7.96
C VAL A 86 -1.11 -1.16 -8.84
N ALA A 87 -0.94 0.15 -9.01
CA ALA A 87 -1.80 0.95 -9.87
C ALA A 87 -1.87 0.40 -11.31
N LYS A 88 -0.73 -0.01 -11.87
CA LYS A 88 -0.64 -0.62 -13.22
C LYS A 88 -1.32 -1.98 -13.32
N LYS A 89 -1.46 -2.73 -12.22
CA LYS A 89 -2.11 -4.06 -12.18
C LYS A 89 -3.61 -4.01 -11.90
N LEU A 90 -4.10 -2.94 -11.29
CA LEU A 90 -5.45 -2.82 -10.73
C LEU A 90 -6.57 -3.19 -11.73
N PHE A 91 -6.40 -2.85 -13.02
CA PHE A 91 -7.38 -3.10 -14.08
C PHE A 91 -7.04 -4.29 -14.99
N LYS A 92 -6.10 -5.17 -14.59
CA LYS A 92 -5.62 -6.28 -15.43
C LYS A 92 -6.23 -7.66 -15.07
N ASN A 93 -7.35 -7.68 -14.38
CA ASN A 93 -8.02 -8.92 -13.95
C ASN A 93 -7.20 -9.80 -12.98
N HIS A 94 -6.39 -9.16 -12.11
CA HIS A 94 -5.56 -9.84 -11.11
C HIS A 94 -5.97 -9.45 -9.66
N GLU A 95 -7.26 -9.28 -9.38
CA GLU A 95 -7.76 -8.67 -8.15
C GLU A 95 -7.25 -9.35 -6.88
N LYS A 96 -7.11 -10.69 -6.87
CA LYS A 96 -6.60 -11.44 -5.71
C LYS A 96 -5.11 -11.17 -5.46
N GLU A 97 -4.31 -11.02 -6.52
CA GLU A 97 -2.90 -10.66 -6.43
C GLU A 97 -2.75 -9.21 -5.95
N VAL A 98 -3.50 -8.31 -6.58
CA VAL A 98 -3.55 -6.89 -6.21
C VAL A 98 -3.96 -6.71 -4.75
N LEU A 99 -4.95 -7.44 -4.24
CA LEU A 99 -5.35 -7.38 -2.83
C LEU A 99 -4.20 -7.76 -1.89
N ARG A 100 -3.40 -8.75 -2.26
CA ARG A 100 -2.22 -9.16 -1.47
C ARG A 100 -1.15 -8.06 -1.47
N GLU A 101 -0.84 -7.50 -2.64
CA GLU A 101 0.13 -6.42 -2.78
C GLU A 101 -0.30 -5.17 -2.01
N ILE A 102 -1.58 -4.78 -2.08
CA ILE A 102 -2.17 -3.70 -1.26
C ILE A 102 -1.96 -3.97 0.24
N SER A 103 -2.19 -5.20 0.69
CA SER A 103 -2.02 -5.57 2.11
C SER A 103 -0.56 -5.42 2.57
N TYR A 104 0.41 -5.78 1.73
CA TYR A 104 1.83 -5.56 2.03
C TYR A 104 2.18 -4.09 2.06
N LEU A 105 1.71 -3.30 1.07
CA LEU A 105 1.92 -1.85 1.05
C LEU A 105 1.33 -1.16 2.27
N LYS A 106 0.12 -1.50 2.67
CA LYS A 106 -0.52 -0.95 3.88
C LYS A 106 0.31 -1.23 5.13
N ARG A 107 0.90 -2.41 5.23
CA ARG A 107 1.80 -2.75 6.34
C ARG A 107 3.07 -1.91 6.30
N ASP A 108 3.75 -1.83 5.14
CA ASP A 108 4.97 -1.06 4.98
C ASP A 108 4.73 0.43 5.29
N LEU A 109 3.67 1.02 4.75
CA LEU A 109 3.28 2.40 5.01
C LEU A 109 2.92 2.65 6.48
N SER A 110 2.30 1.67 7.16
CA SER A 110 1.97 1.78 8.58
C SER A 110 3.23 1.77 9.45
N GLU A 111 4.18 0.88 9.19
CA GLU A 111 5.47 0.85 9.89
C GLU A 111 6.25 2.17 9.66
N TYR A 112 6.29 2.63 8.41
CA TYR A 112 6.95 3.88 8.07
C TYR A 112 6.32 5.07 8.80
N ARG A 113 4.99 5.13 8.84
CA ARG A 113 4.23 6.18 9.53
C ARG A 113 4.53 6.25 11.03
N ILE A 114 4.66 5.10 11.69
CA ILE A 114 4.99 5.07 13.13
C ILE A 114 6.33 5.77 13.37
N ILE A 115 7.32 5.52 12.49
CA ILE A 115 8.64 6.14 12.58
C ILE A 115 8.55 7.64 12.34
N VAL A 116 7.96 8.07 11.24
CA VAL A 116 7.83 9.49 10.86
C VAL A 116 7.06 10.25 11.94
N ARG A 117 5.94 9.72 12.43
CA ARG A 117 5.15 10.37 13.48
C ARG A 117 5.93 10.57 14.78
N SER A 118 6.80 9.62 15.15
CA SER A 118 7.64 9.77 16.34
C SER A 118 8.68 10.88 16.20
N GLN A 119 9.11 11.16 14.98
CA GLN A 119 10.10 12.22 14.69
C GLN A 119 9.52 13.63 14.77
N GLU A 120 8.21 13.80 14.60
CA GLU A 120 7.56 15.11 14.60
C GLU A 120 7.84 15.90 15.88
N HIS A 121 7.62 15.27 17.02
CA HIS A 121 7.90 15.88 18.31
C HIS A 121 9.38 16.21 18.50
N PHE A 122 10.25 15.30 18.07
CA PHE A 122 11.68 15.52 18.14
C PHE A 122 12.11 16.75 17.33
N ILE A 123 11.68 16.87 16.07
CA ILE A 123 12.08 17.98 15.20
C ILE A 123 11.53 19.31 15.70
N LYS A 124 10.27 19.36 16.17
CA LYS A 124 9.70 20.56 16.78
C LYS A 124 10.42 20.97 18.05
N SER A 125 10.73 20.02 18.92
CA SER A 125 11.50 20.28 20.15
C SER A 125 12.93 20.70 19.85
N LEU A 126 13.55 20.13 18.82
CA LEU A 126 14.88 20.49 18.36
C LEU A 126 14.93 21.94 17.85
N LEU A 127 13.89 22.38 17.13
CA LEU A 127 13.77 23.77 16.68
C LEU A 127 13.79 24.75 17.86
N GLU A 128 12.99 24.47 18.89
CA GLU A 128 12.92 25.34 20.06
C GLU A 128 14.21 25.32 20.92
N ALA A 129 14.68 24.11 21.23
CA ALA A 129 15.89 23.93 22.05
C ALA A 129 17.15 24.34 21.29
N GLY A 130 17.23 24.06 19.99
CA GLY A 130 18.37 24.38 19.15
C GLY A 130 18.60 25.91 19.03
N VAL A 131 17.53 26.69 18.85
CA VAL A 131 17.62 28.15 18.81
C VAL A 131 18.11 28.69 20.14
N LYS A 132 17.71 28.11 21.27
CA LYS A 132 18.23 28.50 22.60
C LYS A 132 19.68 28.10 22.78
N PHE A 133 20.11 26.97 22.24
CA PHE A 133 21.46 26.44 22.43
C PHE A 133 22.48 27.03 21.46
N TRP A 134 22.16 27.22 20.19
CA TRP A 134 23.05 27.69 19.13
C TRP A 134 22.86 29.16 18.75
N GLY A 135 21.76 29.79 19.21
CA GLY A 135 21.42 31.18 18.88
C GLY A 135 20.44 31.27 17.69
N THR A 136 19.99 32.52 17.47
CA THR A 136 18.92 32.80 16.48
C THR A 136 19.29 32.47 15.02
N GLU A 137 20.57 32.48 14.70
CA GLU A 137 21.08 32.14 13.35
C GLU A 137 20.79 30.69 12.98
N SER A 138 20.69 29.78 13.97
CA SER A 138 20.36 28.36 13.73
C SER A 138 18.93 28.16 13.25
N ARG A 139 18.05 29.14 13.47
CA ARG A 139 16.63 29.03 13.14
C ARG A 139 16.39 28.68 11.66
N VAL A 140 17.12 29.28 10.74
CA VAL A 140 16.97 29.08 9.30
C VAL A 140 17.26 27.60 8.94
N TYR A 141 18.33 27.05 9.47
CA TYR A 141 18.75 25.66 9.24
C TYR A 141 17.77 24.65 9.84
N LEU A 142 17.29 24.93 11.05
CA LEU A 142 16.33 24.04 11.73
C LEU A 142 14.94 24.09 11.08
N HIS A 143 14.52 25.26 10.56
CA HIS A 143 13.30 25.36 9.76
C HIS A 143 13.40 24.63 8.42
N ASP A 144 14.57 24.61 7.80
CA ASP A 144 14.80 23.85 6.57
C ASP A 144 14.67 22.34 6.83
N VAL A 145 15.24 21.84 7.93
CA VAL A 145 15.04 20.43 8.38
C VAL A 145 13.56 20.14 8.63
N LEU A 146 12.84 21.03 9.29
CA LEU A 146 11.41 20.87 9.54
C LEU A 146 10.61 20.87 8.23
N GLY A 147 10.98 21.72 7.27
CA GLY A 147 10.34 21.77 5.95
C GLY A 147 10.49 20.45 5.19
N ASP A 148 11.69 19.89 5.15
CA ASP A 148 11.94 18.60 4.51
C ASP A 148 11.18 17.45 5.21
N TYR A 149 11.13 17.48 6.54
CA TYR A 149 10.34 16.52 7.30
C TYR A 149 8.85 16.62 6.98
N ILE A 150 8.28 17.81 6.93
CA ILE A 150 6.87 18.02 6.59
C ILE A 150 6.58 17.48 5.17
N LYS A 151 7.48 17.73 4.22
CA LYS A 151 7.37 17.20 2.85
C LYS A 151 7.32 15.67 2.84
N LEU A 152 8.24 15.02 3.57
CA LEU A 152 8.28 13.57 3.71
C LEU A 152 6.99 13.02 4.34
N ALA A 153 6.51 13.67 5.42
CA ALA A 153 5.30 13.26 6.12
C ALA A 153 4.04 13.38 5.23
N ASN A 154 3.91 14.46 4.48
CA ASN A 154 2.79 14.66 3.55
C ASN A 154 2.82 13.61 2.43
N GLN A 155 3.96 13.37 1.81
CA GLN A 155 4.10 12.38 0.76
C GLN A 155 3.74 10.96 1.24
N LEU A 156 4.08 10.63 2.50
CA LEU A 156 3.67 9.36 3.11
C LEU A 156 2.16 9.26 3.27
N GLU A 157 1.48 10.34 3.66
CA GLU A 157 0.01 10.34 3.77
C GLU A 157 -0.65 10.25 2.38
N ASP A 158 -0.10 10.92 1.37
CA ASP A 158 -0.58 10.83 -0.02
C ASP A 158 -0.53 9.38 -0.53
N TYR A 159 0.57 8.65 -0.27
CA TYR A 159 0.66 7.23 -0.66
C TYR A 159 -0.31 6.35 0.12
N ARG A 160 -0.56 6.65 1.40
CA ARG A 160 -1.55 5.91 2.20
C ARG A 160 -2.97 6.09 1.65
N GLU A 161 -3.33 7.31 1.27
CA GLU A 161 -4.60 7.61 0.65
C GLU A 161 -4.74 6.88 -0.69
N ALA A 162 -3.73 6.97 -1.57
CA ALA A 162 -3.73 6.27 -2.85
C ALA A 162 -3.89 4.75 -2.70
N VAL A 163 -3.20 4.12 -1.73
CA VAL A 163 -3.33 2.69 -1.49
C VAL A 163 -4.71 2.32 -0.91
N SER A 164 -5.32 3.19 -0.11
CA SER A 164 -6.71 3.01 0.35
C SER A 164 -7.69 3.07 -0.82
N ASP A 165 -7.53 4.00 -1.74
CA ASP A 165 -8.36 4.13 -2.95
C ASP A 165 -8.20 2.92 -3.87
N PHE A 166 -7.00 2.35 -3.96
CA PHE A 166 -6.76 1.11 -4.72
C PHE A 166 -7.49 -0.08 -4.09
N GLU A 167 -7.49 -0.18 -2.75
CA GLU A 167 -8.25 -1.22 -2.04
C GLU A 167 -9.75 -1.12 -2.33
N ASP A 168 -10.31 0.06 -2.24
CA ASP A 168 -11.73 0.31 -2.49
C ASP A 168 -12.09 0.02 -3.95
N THR A 169 -11.26 0.44 -4.90
CA THR A 169 -11.43 0.14 -6.32
C THR A 169 -11.35 -1.37 -6.58
N ASN A 170 -10.36 -2.05 -6.00
CA ASN A 170 -10.22 -3.50 -6.14
C ASN A 170 -11.43 -4.27 -5.58
N ASN A 171 -11.95 -3.83 -4.44
CA ASN A 171 -13.16 -4.40 -3.83
C ASN A 171 -14.39 -4.20 -4.73
N GLN A 172 -14.53 -3.03 -5.36
CA GLN A 172 -15.60 -2.77 -6.32
C GLN A 172 -15.49 -3.67 -7.55
N LEU A 173 -14.29 -3.85 -8.11
CA LEU A 173 -14.05 -4.77 -9.23
C LEU A 173 -14.40 -6.21 -8.86
N MET A 174 -14.03 -6.68 -7.68
CA MET A 174 -14.40 -8.01 -7.18
C MET A 174 -15.92 -8.15 -7.03
N ASN A 175 -16.60 -7.11 -6.53
CA ASN A 175 -18.06 -7.11 -6.39
C ASN A 175 -18.76 -7.17 -7.75
N ILE A 176 -18.29 -6.40 -8.76
CA ILE A 176 -18.82 -6.44 -10.12
C ILE A 176 -18.71 -7.86 -10.69
N LYS A 177 -17.56 -8.52 -10.56
CA LYS A 177 -17.37 -9.91 -11.01
C LYS A 177 -18.31 -10.89 -10.29
N THR A 178 -18.51 -10.71 -9.00
CA THR A 178 -19.45 -11.54 -8.23
C THR A 178 -20.88 -11.37 -8.75
N ILE A 179 -21.29 -10.14 -9.06
CA ILE A 179 -22.60 -9.84 -9.65
C ILE A 179 -22.73 -10.46 -11.04
N GLU A 180 -21.71 -10.39 -11.89
CA GLU A 180 -21.70 -11.01 -13.22
C GLU A 180 -21.85 -12.53 -13.15
N VAL A 181 -21.15 -13.19 -12.23
CA VAL A 181 -21.30 -14.62 -11.98
C VAL A 181 -22.70 -14.95 -11.49
N ALA A 182 -23.22 -14.19 -10.51
CA ALA A 182 -24.59 -14.39 -10.01
C ALA A 182 -25.64 -14.20 -11.11
N LYS A 183 -25.48 -13.17 -11.97
CA LYS A 183 -26.33 -12.95 -13.14
C LYS A 183 -26.33 -14.16 -14.08
N THR A 184 -25.15 -14.70 -14.37
CA THR A 184 -25.01 -15.88 -15.23
C THR A 184 -25.74 -17.08 -14.62
N PHE A 185 -25.59 -17.34 -13.33
CA PHE A 185 -26.32 -18.40 -12.63
C PHE A 185 -27.84 -18.17 -12.64
N THR A 186 -28.29 -16.92 -12.45
CA THR A 186 -29.71 -16.57 -12.50
C THR A 186 -30.30 -16.84 -13.86
N ILE A 187 -29.63 -16.45 -14.95
CA ILE A 187 -30.06 -16.71 -16.32
C ILE A 187 -30.14 -18.21 -16.56
N LEU A 188 -29.09 -18.96 -16.19
CA LEU A 188 -29.05 -20.42 -16.35
C LEU A 188 -30.21 -21.10 -15.59
N SER A 189 -30.43 -20.67 -14.33
CA SER A 189 -31.53 -21.20 -13.51
C SER A 189 -32.89 -20.88 -14.11
N PHE A 190 -33.08 -19.65 -14.61
CA PHE A 190 -34.31 -19.25 -15.24
C PHE A 190 -34.61 -20.05 -16.53
N MET A 191 -33.55 -20.36 -17.28
CA MET A 191 -33.67 -21.20 -18.48
C MET A 191 -33.96 -22.66 -18.15
N THR A 192 -33.38 -23.22 -17.11
CA THR A 192 -33.50 -24.66 -16.78
C THR A 192 -34.73 -24.99 -15.94
N PHE A 193 -35.16 -24.07 -15.05
CA PHE A 193 -36.27 -24.32 -14.12
C PHE A 193 -37.60 -24.73 -14.78
N PRO A 194 -38.07 -24.11 -15.89
CA PRO A 194 -39.30 -24.54 -16.56
C PRO A 194 -39.24 -25.99 -17.03
N PHE A 195 -38.06 -26.45 -17.53
CA PHE A 195 -37.90 -27.81 -18.01
C PHE A 195 -37.88 -28.83 -16.88
N VAL A 196 -37.24 -28.48 -15.75
CA VAL A 196 -37.25 -29.30 -14.56
C VAL A 196 -38.67 -29.40 -14.01
N LEU A 197 -39.43 -28.30 -13.99
CA LEU A 197 -40.83 -28.29 -13.57
C LEU A 197 -41.70 -29.18 -14.48
N LEU A 198 -41.56 -29.06 -15.80
CA LEU A 198 -42.27 -29.92 -16.75
C LEU A 198 -41.94 -31.42 -16.53
N ALA A 199 -40.64 -31.76 -16.40
CA ALA A 199 -40.24 -33.13 -16.13
C ALA A 199 -40.82 -33.63 -14.81
N ALA A 200 -40.86 -32.80 -13.75
CA ALA A 200 -41.47 -33.16 -12.49
C ALA A 200 -43.00 -33.39 -12.59
N ILE A 201 -43.71 -32.55 -13.34
CA ILE A 201 -45.16 -32.71 -13.58
C ILE A 201 -45.44 -34.02 -14.32
N PHE A 202 -44.70 -34.33 -15.36
CA PHE A 202 -44.88 -35.58 -16.13
C PHE A 202 -44.36 -36.82 -15.39
N SER A 203 -43.56 -36.67 -14.37
CA SER A 203 -43.11 -37.75 -13.49
C SER A 203 -44.13 -38.10 -12.39
N MET A 204 -45.19 -37.28 -12.22
CA MET A 204 -46.24 -37.55 -11.25
C MET A 204 -47.08 -38.75 -11.67
N ASN A 205 -47.21 -39.75 -10.78
CA ASN A 205 -48.01 -40.95 -11.04
C ASN A 205 -49.50 -40.70 -10.73
N THR A 206 -50.14 -39.86 -11.55
CA THR A 206 -51.57 -39.53 -11.47
C THR A 206 -52.36 -40.32 -12.55
N ARG A 207 -53.64 -40.65 -12.27
CA ARG A 207 -54.48 -41.49 -13.15
C ARG A 207 -54.74 -40.89 -14.52
N ASP A 208 -54.72 -39.56 -14.65
CA ASP A 208 -55.09 -38.85 -15.89
C ASP A 208 -53.98 -37.87 -16.34
N THR A 209 -52.70 -38.29 -16.36
CA THR A 209 -51.60 -37.48 -16.86
C THR A 209 -51.66 -37.39 -18.39
N PRO A 210 -51.93 -36.23 -18.98
CA PRO A 210 -51.99 -36.10 -20.44
C PRO A 210 -50.65 -36.44 -21.07
N LEU A 211 -50.64 -37.05 -22.25
CA LEU A 211 -49.48 -37.47 -23.03
C LEU A 211 -48.67 -38.67 -22.47
N VAL A 212 -48.76 -39.00 -21.19
CA VAL A 212 -47.96 -40.11 -20.58
C VAL A 212 -48.51 -41.47 -20.99
N SER A 213 -49.82 -41.60 -21.23
CA SER A 213 -50.50 -42.85 -21.66
C SER A 213 -50.40 -43.14 -23.15
N GLU A 214 -49.85 -42.18 -23.93
CA GLU A 214 -49.72 -42.37 -25.41
C GLU A 214 -48.46 -43.18 -25.77
N ALA A 215 -48.55 -43.99 -26.83
CA ALA A 215 -47.46 -44.88 -27.29
C ALA A 215 -46.14 -44.13 -27.60
N HIS A 216 -46.20 -42.85 -27.88
CA HIS A 216 -45.05 -42.01 -28.20
C HIS A 216 -44.89 -40.81 -27.22
N GLY A 217 -45.59 -40.83 -26.07
CA GLY A 217 -45.66 -39.71 -25.10
C GLY A 217 -44.29 -39.19 -24.64
N PHE A 218 -43.35 -40.08 -24.39
CA PHE A 218 -41.99 -39.70 -24.01
C PHE A 218 -41.29 -38.81 -25.07
N TRP A 219 -41.41 -39.19 -26.35
CA TRP A 219 -40.78 -38.45 -27.45
C TRP A 219 -41.44 -37.10 -27.70
N ILE A 220 -42.75 -37.01 -27.47
CA ILE A 220 -43.50 -35.74 -27.59
C ILE A 220 -43.07 -34.78 -26.50
N ILE A 221 -42.98 -35.23 -25.24
CA ILE A 221 -42.55 -34.42 -24.10
C ILE A 221 -41.10 -33.96 -24.31
N LEU A 222 -40.21 -34.86 -24.74
CA LEU A 222 -38.83 -34.55 -25.05
C LEU A 222 -38.72 -33.48 -26.16
N ALA A 223 -39.51 -33.63 -27.23
CA ALA A 223 -39.56 -32.67 -28.33
C ALA A 223 -40.04 -31.28 -27.88
N ILE A 224 -41.04 -31.20 -26.98
CA ILE A 224 -41.50 -29.95 -26.38
C ILE A 224 -40.41 -29.29 -25.56
N MET A 225 -39.73 -30.08 -24.72
CA MET A 225 -38.63 -29.56 -23.89
C MET A 225 -37.45 -29.05 -24.75
N VAL A 226 -37.04 -29.79 -25.78
CA VAL A 226 -35.94 -29.39 -26.67
C VAL A 226 -36.33 -28.17 -27.51
N SER A 227 -37.55 -28.12 -28.05
CA SER A 227 -38.01 -26.96 -28.82
C SER A 227 -38.16 -25.71 -27.97
N GLY A 228 -38.61 -25.86 -26.73
CA GLY A 228 -38.66 -24.74 -25.77
C GLY A 228 -37.26 -24.23 -25.42
N MET A 229 -36.28 -25.13 -25.30
CA MET A 229 -34.90 -24.75 -25.03
C MET A 229 -34.22 -24.02 -26.19
N LEU A 230 -34.58 -24.39 -27.43
CA LEU A 230 -34.05 -23.73 -28.64
C LEU A 230 -34.74 -22.40 -28.96
N GLY A 231 -35.93 -22.16 -28.42
CA GLY A 231 -36.71 -20.92 -28.63
C GLY A 231 -36.47 -19.83 -27.57
N MET A 232 -35.73 -20.14 -26.50
CA MET A 232 -35.30 -19.19 -25.45
C MET A 232 -33.91 -18.59 -25.73
#